data_8135be3c40c95f6f9b7c5fa6266c7413
#
_entry.id   8135be3c40c95f6f9b7c5fa6266c7413
#
_cell.length_a   1.000
_cell.length_b   1.000
_cell.length_c   1.000
_cell.angle_alpha   90.00
_cell.angle_beta   90.00
_cell.angle_gamma   90.00
#
_symmetry.space_group_name_H-M   'P 1'
#
loop_
_entity.id
_entity.type
_entity.pdbx_description
1 polymer ?
#
loop_
_entity_poly.entity_id
_entity_poly.type
_entity_poly.pdbx_seq_one_letter_code
_entity_poly.pdbx_strand_id
1 'polypeptide(L)'
;RNKNVIVFGPSGSGKSYSVAGPQLLQFNSNYVLSDPKGELLDTYGNVLVSQGYDVKVFNLKDRDKSDHYNPFAYIHDTDDIVVVAKNLIKNMKDDPRQKNTADPIWEEGSTSLLEALLAYVYFEQPPEMHNMNSVMELFVLMQHRYGPQGRSQLDDIFEDLAMEKPASFAARQYGLYHMAPDKTAQSIDVSLGMRMSCLLYTSPSPR
;
A
#
# COMPACT_ATOMS: atom_id res chain seq x y z
N ARG A 1 -12.10 -30.08 2.69
CA ARG A 1 -13.16 -30.06 3.71
C ARG A 1 -13.11 -28.71 4.40
N ASN A 2 -14.23 -27.97 4.48
CA ASN A 2 -14.28 -26.69 5.15
C ASN A 2 -14.03 -26.87 6.65
N LYS A 3 -13.11 -26.09 7.23
CA LYS A 3 -12.74 -26.12 8.66
C LYS A 3 -13.16 -24.85 9.39
N ASN A 4 -14.02 -24.03 8.78
CA ASN A 4 -14.49 -22.81 9.40
C ASN A 4 -15.36 -23.11 10.62
N VAL A 5 -15.09 -22.40 11.72
CA VAL A 5 -15.84 -22.51 12.98
C VAL A 5 -16.43 -21.14 13.31
N ILE A 6 -17.70 -21.13 13.67
CA ILE A 6 -18.38 -19.91 14.17
C ILE A 6 -18.75 -20.13 15.61
N VAL A 7 -18.38 -19.19 16.50
CA VAL A 7 -18.67 -19.23 17.94
C VAL A 7 -19.56 -18.06 18.29
N PHE A 8 -20.74 -18.33 18.84
CA PHE A 8 -21.70 -17.33 19.28
C PHE A 8 -21.70 -17.19 20.80
N GLY A 9 -21.87 -15.99 21.29
CA GLY A 9 -22.02 -15.69 22.72
C GLY A 9 -21.98 -14.18 22.98
N PRO A 10 -22.63 -13.71 24.06
CA PRO A 10 -22.60 -12.30 24.44
C PRO A 10 -21.20 -11.83 24.83
N SER A 11 -21.03 -10.51 25.02
CA SER A 11 -19.78 -9.96 25.54
C SER A 11 -19.52 -10.54 26.96
N GLY A 12 -18.27 -10.88 27.26
CA GLY A 12 -17.90 -11.48 28.55
C GLY A 12 -18.19 -12.98 28.71
N SER A 13 -18.72 -13.66 27.68
CA SER A 13 -19.00 -15.13 27.76
C SER A 13 -17.76 -16.02 27.65
N GLY A 14 -16.56 -15.46 27.66
CA GLY A 14 -15.31 -16.23 27.65
C GLY A 14 -14.91 -16.78 26.26
N LYS A 15 -15.48 -16.30 25.15
CA LYS A 15 -15.14 -16.79 23.80
C LYS A 15 -13.64 -16.72 23.50
N SER A 16 -13.01 -15.61 23.81
CA SER A 16 -11.56 -15.44 23.59
C SER A 16 -10.76 -16.40 24.47
N TYR A 17 -11.15 -16.56 25.73
CA TYR A 17 -10.48 -17.45 26.67
C TYR A 17 -10.68 -18.95 26.34
N SER A 18 -11.92 -19.35 26.01
CA SER A 18 -12.26 -20.77 25.84
C SER A 18 -11.96 -21.29 24.42
N VAL A 19 -11.88 -20.42 23.41
CA VAL A 19 -11.69 -20.85 22.02
C VAL A 19 -10.42 -20.27 21.42
N ALA A 20 -10.26 -18.95 21.36
CA ALA A 20 -9.10 -18.33 20.70
C ALA A 20 -7.78 -18.65 21.43
N GLY A 21 -7.75 -18.53 22.77
CA GLY A 21 -6.56 -18.82 23.57
C GLY A 21 -6.06 -20.25 23.39
N PRO A 22 -6.88 -21.29 23.60
CA PRO A 22 -6.45 -22.67 23.39
C PRO A 22 -5.99 -22.99 21.95
N GLN A 23 -6.55 -22.31 20.94
CA GLN A 23 -6.08 -22.46 19.56
C GLN A 23 -4.67 -21.86 19.39
N LEU A 24 -4.40 -20.69 19.94
CA LEU A 24 -3.08 -20.04 19.88
C LEU A 24 -2.02 -20.88 20.60
N LEU A 25 -2.37 -21.49 21.73
CA LEU A 25 -1.47 -22.32 22.55
C LEU A 25 -1.18 -23.70 21.95
N GLN A 26 -1.78 -24.05 20.81
CA GLN A 26 -1.40 -25.29 20.09
C GLN A 26 -0.09 -25.13 19.30
N PHE A 27 0.34 -23.91 18.99
CA PHE A 27 1.58 -23.61 18.29
C PHE A 27 1.79 -24.41 16.97
N ASN A 28 0.72 -24.70 16.25
CA ASN A 28 0.74 -25.62 15.11
C ASN A 28 0.51 -24.94 13.75
N SER A 29 0.34 -23.64 13.73
CA SER A 29 -0.01 -22.88 12.51
C SER A 29 0.46 -21.44 12.60
N ASN A 30 0.43 -20.73 11.47
CA ASN A 30 0.47 -19.27 11.46
C ASN A 30 -0.92 -18.71 11.77
N TYR A 31 -0.97 -17.58 12.47
CA TYR A 31 -2.22 -16.98 12.93
C TYR A 31 -2.35 -15.55 12.41
N VAL A 32 -3.55 -15.19 11.98
CA VAL A 32 -3.94 -13.80 11.71
C VAL A 32 -5.14 -13.49 12.60
N LEU A 33 -4.99 -12.50 13.47
CA LEU A 33 -5.96 -12.20 14.52
C LEU A 33 -6.48 -10.78 14.39
N SER A 34 -7.80 -10.62 14.55
CA SER A 34 -8.40 -9.32 14.80
C SER A 34 -8.63 -9.16 16.30
N ASP A 35 -7.86 -8.26 16.92
CA ASP A 35 -7.88 -8.00 18.36
C ASP A 35 -8.14 -6.53 18.68
N PRO A 36 -9.39 -6.04 18.53
CA PRO A 36 -9.73 -4.62 18.70
C PRO A 36 -9.43 -4.05 20.09
N LYS A 37 -9.32 -4.91 21.11
CA LYS A 37 -9.05 -4.53 22.50
C LYS A 37 -7.60 -4.74 22.92
N GLY A 38 -6.82 -5.54 22.19
CA GLY A 38 -5.47 -5.93 22.56
C GLY A 38 -5.40 -7.09 23.57
N GLU A 39 -6.54 -7.66 23.97
CA GLU A 39 -6.61 -8.70 25.03
C GLU A 39 -5.82 -9.98 24.65
N LEU A 40 -5.84 -10.37 23.38
CA LEU A 40 -5.13 -11.56 22.90
C LEU A 40 -3.62 -11.31 22.83
N LEU A 41 -3.23 -10.15 22.37
CA LEU A 41 -1.81 -9.74 22.33
C LEU A 41 -1.23 -9.65 23.74
N ASP A 42 -1.93 -8.98 24.66
CA ASP A 42 -1.46 -8.80 26.03
C ASP A 42 -1.33 -10.15 26.76
N THR A 43 -2.26 -11.08 26.52
CA THR A 43 -2.29 -12.38 27.21
C THR A 43 -1.34 -13.40 26.60
N TYR A 44 -1.28 -13.48 25.26
CA TYR A 44 -0.60 -14.58 24.54
C TYR A 44 0.61 -14.14 23.75
N GLY A 45 0.81 -12.85 23.49
CA GLY A 45 1.89 -12.34 22.63
C GLY A 45 3.27 -12.80 23.09
N ASN A 46 3.60 -12.60 24.38
CA ASN A 46 4.90 -13.01 24.92
C ASN A 46 5.09 -14.54 24.87
N VAL A 47 4.03 -15.30 25.04
CA VAL A 47 4.09 -16.76 24.97
C VAL A 47 4.39 -17.20 23.54
N LEU A 48 3.72 -16.60 22.53
CA LEU A 48 3.99 -16.87 21.12
C LEU A 48 5.44 -16.56 20.75
N VAL A 49 5.95 -15.39 21.16
CA VAL A 49 7.37 -15.01 20.93
C VAL A 49 8.31 -16.03 21.59
N SER A 50 8.03 -16.49 22.81
CA SER A 50 8.86 -17.50 23.48
C SER A 50 8.85 -18.87 22.77
N GLN A 51 7.82 -19.15 21.99
CA GLN A 51 7.71 -20.35 21.16
C GLN A 51 8.27 -20.15 19.73
N GLY A 52 8.95 -19.03 19.47
CA GLY A 52 9.62 -18.75 18.20
C GLY A 52 8.75 -18.13 17.11
N TYR A 53 7.55 -17.64 17.46
CA TYR A 53 6.72 -16.90 16.50
C TYR A 53 7.25 -15.47 16.31
N ASP A 54 7.27 -15.02 15.07
CA ASP A 54 7.45 -13.61 14.73
C ASP A 54 6.08 -12.90 14.82
N VAL A 55 5.84 -12.23 15.95
CA VAL A 55 4.58 -11.56 16.23
C VAL A 55 4.63 -10.13 15.69
N LYS A 56 3.83 -9.84 14.67
CA LYS A 56 3.66 -8.50 14.09
C LYS A 56 2.33 -7.90 14.53
N VAL A 57 2.36 -6.64 14.93
CA VAL A 57 1.19 -5.92 15.45
C VAL A 57 0.88 -4.74 14.56
N PHE A 58 -0.27 -4.76 13.88
CA PHE A 58 -0.78 -3.61 13.14
C PHE A 58 -1.77 -2.84 14.02
N ASN A 59 -1.30 -1.77 14.66
CA ASN A 59 -2.07 -1.01 15.63
C ASN A 59 -2.65 0.27 15.03
N LEU A 60 -3.97 0.25 14.75
CA LEU A 60 -4.69 1.40 14.18
C LEU A 60 -5.04 2.48 15.23
N LYS A 61 -4.98 2.17 16.52
CA LYS A 61 -5.31 3.11 17.61
C LYS A 61 -4.08 3.89 18.07
N ASP A 62 -2.97 3.20 18.22
CA ASP A 62 -1.70 3.76 18.68
C ASP A 62 -0.61 3.38 17.67
N ARG A 63 -0.37 4.29 16.73
CA ARG A 63 0.56 4.05 15.61
C ARG A 63 2.00 3.92 16.06
N ASP A 64 2.37 4.53 17.16
CA ASP A 64 3.74 4.44 17.71
C ASP A 64 4.05 3.01 18.20
N LYS A 65 3.02 2.22 18.46
CA LYS A 65 3.11 0.80 18.85
C LYS A 65 2.78 -0.16 17.71
N SER A 66 2.74 0.32 16.48
CA SER A 66 2.46 -0.50 15.31
C SER A 66 3.75 -0.92 14.63
N ASP A 67 3.82 -2.18 14.21
CA ASP A 67 4.82 -2.58 13.23
C ASP A 67 4.56 -1.90 11.88
N HIS A 68 5.63 -1.62 11.15
CA HIS A 68 5.57 -0.97 9.86
C HIS A 68 5.38 -1.99 8.75
N TYR A 69 4.59 -1.62 7.76
CA TYR A 69 4.41 -2.40 6.55
C TYR A 69 5.05 -1.65 5.38
N ASN A 70 6.02 -2.28 4.74
CA ASN A 70 6.60 -1.80 3.51
C ASN A 70 6.19 -2.73 2.36
N PRO A 71 5.34 -2.27 1.40
CA PRO A 71 4.92 -3.10 0.28
C PRO A 71 6.08 -3.55 -0.62
N PHE A 72 7.18 -2.79 -0.67
CA PHE A 72 8.36 -3.13 -1.45
C PHE A 72 9.05 -4.43 -1.02
N ALA A 73 8.87 -4.84 0.24
CA ALA A 73 9.40 -6.12 0.72
C ALA A 73 8.75 -7.36 0.05
N TYR A 74 7.65 -7.16 -0.66
CA TYR A 74 6.88 -8.21 -1.33
C TYR A 74 6.89 -8.07 -2.86
N ILE A 75 7.66 -7.12 -3.40
CA ILE A 75 7.85 -6.93 -4.84
C ILE A 75 9.08 -7.71 -5.26
N HIS A 76 8.93 -8.61 -6.23
CA HIS A 76 10.00 -9.38 -6.83
C HIS A 76 10.12 -9.12 -8.33
N ASP A 77 9.00 -8.75 -8.98
CA ASP A 77 8.92 -8.49 -10.41
C ASP A 77 7.86 -7.42 -10.76
N THR A 78 7.66 -7.21 -12.05
CA THR A 78 6.68 -6.24 -12.57
C THR A 78 5.24 -6.62 -12.27
N ASP A 79 4.93 -7.91 -12.17
CA ASP A 79 3.56 -8.38 -11.91
C ASP A 79 3.17 -8.06 -10.46
N ASP A 80 4.10 -8.18 -9.52
CA ASP A 80 3.90 -7.77 -8.13
C ASP A 80 3.64 -6.26 -8.02
N ILE A 81 4.35 -5.42 -8.80
CA ILE A 81 4.12 -3.97 -8.87
C ILE A 81 2.68 -3.67 -9.30
N VAL A 82 2.21 -4.34 -10.35
CA VAL A 82 0.83 -4.20 -10.85
C VAL A 82 -0.18 -4.59 -9.77
N VAL A 83 0.06 -5.68 -9.05
CA VAL A 83 -0.80 -6.14 -7.96
C VAL A 83 -0.83 -5.13 -6.82
N VAL A 84 0.32 -4.62 -6.40
CA VAL A 84 0.44 -3.61 -5.33
C VAL A 84 -0.29 -2.33 -5.74
N ALA A 85 -0.03 -1.80 -6.94
CA ALA A 85 -0.68 -0.58 -7.44
C ALA A 85 -2.20 -0.71 -7.48
N LYS A 86 -2.73 -1.79 -8.07
CA LYS A 86 -4.17 -2.05 -8.15
C LYS A 86 -4.82 -2.19 -6.77
N ASN A 87 -4.15 -2.86 -5.82
CA ASN A 87 -4.65 -3.00 -4.47
C ASN A 87 -4.68 -1.65 -3.74
N LEU A 88 -3.66 -0.82 -3.90
CA LEU A 88 -3.64 0.52 -3.32
C LEU A 88 -4.77 1.38 -3.90
N ILE A 89 -4.90 1.49 -5.22
CA ILE A 89 -5.96 2.27 -5.89
C ILE A 89 -7.35 1.78 -5.47
N LYS A 90 -7.57 0.46 -5.42
CA LYS A 90 -8.85 -0.13 -5.02
C LYS A 90 -9.22 0.20 -3.56
N ASN A 91 -8.24 0.16 -2.65
CA ASN A 91 -8.47 0.39 -1.22
C ASN A 91 -8.48 1.87 -0.82
N MET A 92 -8.00 2.76 -1.70
CA MET A 92 -8.06 4.22 -1.52
C MET A 92 -9.43 4.82 -1.89
N LYS A 93 -10.44 4.02 -2.27
CA LYS A 93 -11.79 4.52 -2.57
C LYS A 93 -12.52 4.90 -1.27
N ASP A 94 -12.91 6.17 -1.20
CA ASP A 94 -13.42 6.80 0.03
C ASP A 94 -14.77 6.26 0.57
N ASP A 95 -15.58 5.58 -0.24
CA ASP A 95 -16.87 5.02 0.21
C ASP A 95 -17.26 3.75 -0.56
N PRO A 96 -17.38 2.60 0.13
CA PRO A 96 -17.90 1.37 -0.46
C PRO A 96 -19.35 1.51 -0.97
N ARG A 97 -20.07 2.57 -0.57
CA ARG A 97 -21.45 2.85 -0.96
C ARG A 97 -21.56 3.73 -2.20
N GLN A 98 -20.51 4.44 -2.57
CA GLN A 98 -20.46 5.12 -3.86
C GLN A 98 -20.30 4.07 -4.97
N LYS A 99 -21.46 3.69 -5.54
CA LYS A 99 -21.49 2.89 -6.75
C LYS A 99 -20.60 3.54 -7.81
N ASN A 100 -19.70 2.75 -8.37
CA ASN A 100 -18.81 3.00 -9.50
C ASN A 100 -19.31 4.10 -10.47
N THR A 101 -19.09 5.36 -10.14
CA THR A 101 -19.28 6.51 -11.03
C THR A 101 -17.93 7.05 -11.50
N ALA A 102 -16.82 6.47 -11.06
CA ALA A 102 -15.50 6.83 -11.59
C ALA A 102 -15.41 6.30 -13.02
N ASP A 103 -15.13 7.19 -13.97
CA ASP A 103 -14.84 6.85 -15.35
C ASP A 103 -13.70 5.83 -15.37
N PRO A 104 -13.81 4.70 -16.10
CA PRO A 104 -12.76 3.69 -16.20
C PRO A 104 -11.39 4.28 -16.59
N ILE A 105 -11.35 5.27 -17.45
CA ILE A 105 -10.13 5.99 -17.86
C ILE A 105 -9.39 6.59 -16.67
N TRP A 106 -10.14 7.04 -15.69
CA TRP A 106 -9.62 7.67 -14.48
C TRP A 106 -8.92 6.67 -13.55
N GLU A 107 -9.51 5.50 -13.38
CA GLU A 107 -8.92 4.42 -12.57
C GLU A 107 -7.67 3.84 -13.26
N GLU A 108 -7.74 3.65 -14.57
CA GLU A 108 -6.61 3.16 -15.37
C GLU A 108 -5.43 4.15 -15.37
N GLY A 109 -5.69 5.44 -15.58
CA GLY A 109 -4.65 6.47 -15.54
C GLY A 109 -3.97 6.60 -14.18
N SER A 110 -4.74 6.56 -13.08
CA SER A 110 -4.21 6.58 -11.71
C SER A 110 -3.36 5.33 -11.42
N THR A 111 -3.79 4.18 -11.93
CA THR A 111 -3.07 2.92 -11.78
C THR A 111 -1.75 2.96 -12.54
N SER A 112 -1.76 3.38 -13.82
CA SER A 112 -0.56 3.49 -14.64
C SER A 112 0.47 4.45 -14.05
N LEU A 113 0.02 5.60 -13.53
CA LEU A 113 0.92 6.54 -12.84
C LEU A 113 1.54 5.91 -11.59
N LEU A 114 0.74 5.26 -10.76
CA LEU A 114 1.27 4.61 -9.55
C LEU A 114 2.20 3.44 -9.88
N GLU A 115 1.89 2.64 -10.91
CA GLU A 115 2.76 1.59 -11.42
C GLU A 115 4.11 2.15 -11.90
N ALA A 116 4.09 3.29 -12.62
CA ALA A 116 5.30 3.95 -13.08
C ALA A 116 6.19 4.39 -11.90
N LEU A 117 5.60 5.04 -10.89
CA LEU A 117 6.33 5.52 -9.70
C LEU A 117 6.91 4.36 -8.88
N LEU A 118 6.10 3.33 -8.60
CA LEU A 118 6.56 2.14 -7.88
C LEU A 118 7.70 1.43 -8.62
N ALA A 119 7.55 1.27 -9.95
CA ALA A 119 8.55 0.64 -10.79
C ALA A 119 9.85 1.44 -10.84
N TYR A 120 9.77 2.77 -10.94
CA TYR A 120 10.95 3.63 -10.89
C TYR A 120 11.70 3.47 -9.57
N VAL A 121 11.00 3.53 -8.45
CA VAL A 121 11.63 3.34 -7.13
C VAL A 121 12.25 1.95 -7.01
N TYR A 122 11.60 0.91 -7.51
CA TYR A 122 12.08 -0.47 -7.37
C TYR A 122 13.27 -0.79 -8.29
N PHE A 123 13.24 -0.35 -9.55
CA PHE A 123 14.25 -0.73 -10.54
C PHE A 123 15.40 0.28 -10.71
N GLU A 124 15.13 1.57 -10.43
CA GLU A 124 16.10 2.64 -10.73
C GLU A 124 16.71 3.26 -9.47
N GLN A 125 16.11 3.01 -8.28
CA GLN A 125 16.64 3.53 -7.02
C GLN A 125 17.32 2.43 -6.20
N PRO A 126 18.28 2.79 -5.32
CA PRO A 126 18.94 1.83 -4.46
C PRO A 126 17.96 1.24 -3.40
N PRO A 127 18.24 0.03 -2.87
CA PRO A 127 17.33 -0.68 -1.96
C PRO A 127 16.91 0.11 -0.71
N GLU A 128 17.72 1.04 -0.25
CA GLU A 128 17.43 1.91 0.90
C GLU A 128 16.26 2.86 0.61
N MET A 129 16.02 3.15 -0.67
CA MET A 129 14.93 3.99 -1.14
C MET A 129 13.65 3.21 -1.45
N HIS A 130 13.67 1.88 -1.33
CA HIS A 130 12.48 1.04 -1.62
C HIS A 130 11.43 1.18 -0.52
N ASN A 131 10.73 2.30 -0.50
CA ASN A 131 9.67 2.62 0.44
C ASN A 131 8.65 3.59 -0.16
N MET A 132 7.48 3.72 0.49
CA MET A 132 6.41 4.60 0.01
C MET A 132 6.74 6.10 0.11
N ASN A 133 7.67 6.51 0.98
CA ASN A 133 8.10 7.91 1.05
C ASN A 133 8.81 8.32 -0.24
N SER A 134 9.70 7.47 -0.78
CA SER A 134 10.37 7.71 -2.06
C SER A 134 9.38 7.83 -3.23
N VAL A 135 8.32 7.02 -3.22
CA VAL A 135 7.22 7.15 -4.19
C VAL A 135 6.53 8.51 -4.06
N MET A 136 6.30 8.97 -2.83
CA MET A 136 5.69 10.28 -2.59
C MET A 136 6.60 11.45 -2.98
N GLU A 137 7.89 11.35 -2.72
CA GLU A 137 8.88 12.35 -3.15
C GLU A 137 8.86 12.52 -4.68
N LEU A 138 8.85 11.43 -5.42
CA LEU A 138 8.68 11.47 -6.87
C LEU A 138 7.34 12.11 -7.28
N PHE A 139 6.25 11.74 -6.61
CA PHE A 139 4.94 12.31 -6.89
C PHE A 139 4.90 13.83 -6.64
N VAL A 140 5.60 14.33 -5.62
CA VAL A 140 5.71 15.78 -5.34
C VAL A 140 6.44 16.51 -6.47
N LEU A 141 7.43 15.91 -7.13
CA LEU A 141 8.13 16.51 -8.27
C LEU A 141 7.18 16.81 -9.44
N MET A 142 6.09 16.05 -9.57
CA MET A 142 5.06 16.31 -10.58
C MET A 142 4.27 17.60 -10.34
N GLN A 143 4.19 18.07 -9.08
CA GLN A 143 3.45 19.28 -8.73
C GLN A 143 4.21 20.55 -9.10
N HIS A 144 5.54 20.49 -9.25
CA HIS A 144 6.38 21.61 -9.63
C HIS A 144 6.46 21.72 -11.15
N ARG A 145 5.45 22.38 -11.73
CA ARG A 145 5.36 22.59 -13.19
C ARG A 145 6.11 23.85 -13.59
N TYR A 146 6.85 23.79 -14.69
CA TYR A 146 7.62 24.91 -15.25
C TYR A 146 7.52 24.98 -16.77
N GLY A 147 7.89 26.13 -17.32
CA GLY A 147 7.86 26.39 -18.76
C GLY A 147 6.46 26.57 -19.33
N PRO A 148 6.37 26.99 -20.60
CA PRO A 148 5.10 27.29 -21.28
C PRO A 148 4.23 26.04 -21.53
N GLN A 149 4.84 24.87 -21.51
CA GLN A 149 4.16 23.58 -21.71
C GLN A 149 3.72 22.90 -20.39
N GLY A 150 4.00 23.54 -19.24
CA GLY A 150 3.63 23.02 -17.94
C GLY A 150 4.31 21.68 -17.60
N ARG A 151 5.54 21.47 -18.05
CA ARG A 151 6.36 20.28 -17.72
C ARG A 151 6.72 20.25 -16.26
N SER A 152 6.90 19.08 -15.71
CA SER A 152 7.35 18.87 -14.33
C SER A 152 8.74 18.22 -14.30
N GLN A 153 9.41 18.28 -13.18
CA GLN A 153 10.68 17.56 -12.99
C GLN A 153 10.52 16.05 -13.15
N LEU A 154 9.34 15.52 -12.84
CA LEU A 154 9.04 14.11 -13.04
C LEU A 154 9.02 13.76 -14.53
N ASP A 155 8.47 14.65 -15.39
CA ASP A 155 8.46 14.44 -16.84
C ASP A 155 9.89 14.29 -17.39
N ASP A 156 10.82 15.13 -16.90
CA ASP A 156 12.23 15.06 -17.33
C ASP A 156 12.88 13.73 -16.90
N ILE A 157 12.65 13.31 -15.65
CA ILE A 157 13.19 12.02 -15.15
C ILE A 157 12.72 10.85 -16.00
N PHE A 158 11.43 10.81 -16.36
CA PHE A 158 10.90 9.70 -17.15
C PHE A 158 11.25 9.79 -18.64
N GLU A 159 11.46 11.00 -19.18
CA GLU A 159 11.96 11.19 -20.53
C GLU A 159 13.42 10.71 -20.64
N ASP A 160 14.28 11.08 -19.69
CA ASP A 160 15.66 10.60 -19.61
C ASP A 160 15.69 9.07 -19.48
N LEU A 161 14.86 8.50 -18.60
CA LEU A 161 14.74 7.05 -18.46
C LEU A 161 14.28 6.37 -19.75
N ALA A 162 13.34 6.95 -20.47
CA ALA A 162 12.86 6.41 -21.75
C ALA A 162 13.93 6.46 -22.85
N MET A 163 14.80 7.49 -22.83
CA MET A 163 15.94 7.59 -23.75
C MET A 163 17.02 6.57 -23.42
N GLU A 164 17.35 6.41 -22.13
CA GLU A 164 18.40 5.48 -21.69
C GLU A 164 17.93 4.01 -21.75
N LYS A 165 16.71 3.74 -21.32
CA LYS A 165 16.12 2.40 -21.22
C LYS A 165 14.72 2.34 -21.89
N PRO A 166 14.61 2.31 -23.23
CA PRO A 166 13.32 2.33 -23.94
C PRO A 166 12.37 1.16 -23.57
N ALA A 167 12.92 0.05 -23.10
CA ALA A 167 12.15 -1.12 -22.68
C ALA A 167 11.72 -1.06 -21.20
N SER A 168 12.07 -0.01 -20.46
CA SER A 168 11.73 0.14 -19.04
C SER A 168 10.20 0.06 -18.84
N PHE A 169 9.79 -0.77 -17.88
CA PHE A 169 8.37 -0.87 -17.49
C PHE A 169 7.89 0.47 -16.93
N ALA A 170 8.70 1.13 -16.09
CA ALA A 170 8.38 2.42 -15.51
C ALA A 170 8.13 3.50 -16.57
N ALA A 171 9.02 3.63 -17.55
CA ALA A 171 8.89 4.61 -18.65
C ALA A 171 7.64 4.34 -19.49
N ARG A 172 7.33 3.07 -19.78
CA ARG A 172 6.13 2.71 -20.55
C ARG A 172 4.84 3.05 -19.80
N GLN A 173 4.76 2.75 -18.49
CA GLN A 173 3.58 3.06 -17.70
C GLN A 173 3.37 4.57 -17.54
N TYR A 174 4.45 5.33 -17.42
CA TYR A 174 4.40 6.79 -17.41
C TYR A 174 3.90 7.34 -18.74
N GLY A 175 4.37 6.79 -19.86
CA GLY A 175 3.87 7.12 -21.19
C GLY A 175 2.37 6.85 -21.38
N LEU A 176 1.85 5.74 -20.83
CA LEU A 176 0.40 5.45 -20.85
C LEU A 176 -0.41 6.48 -20.07
N TYR A 177 0.07 6.90 -18.90
CA TYR A 177 -0.55 7.99 -18.14
C TYR A 177 -0.62 9.29 -18.94
N HIS A 178 0.45 9.64 -19.68
CA HIS A 178 0.51 10.84 -20.54
C HIS A 178 -0.36 10.77 -21.80
N MET A 179 -0.92 9.63 -22.15
CA MET A 179 -1.92 9.54 -23.23
C MET A 179 -3.29 10.13 -22.82
N ALA A 180 -3.51 10.35 -21.53
CA ALA A 180 -4.71 11.00 -21.04
C ALA A 180 -4.74 12.49 -21.44
N PRO A 181 -5.90 13.06 -21.84
CA PRO A 181 -6.02 14.50 -22.07
C PRO A 181 -5.62 15.32 -20.85
N ASP A 182 -5.02 16.51 -21.04
CA ASP A 182 -4.49 17.36 -19.97
C ASP A 182 -5.44 17.58 -18.78
N LYS A 183 -6.73 17.81 -19.07
CA LYS A 183 -7.74 17.99 -18.00
C LYS A 183 -7.98 16.73 -17.20
N THR A 184 -7.92 15.57 -17.86
CA THR A 184 -8.07 14.27 -17.21
C THR A 184 -6.83 13.96 -16.39
N ALA A 185 -5.64 14.20 -16.92
CA ALA A 185 -4.37 14.03 -16.22
C ALA A 185 -4.34 14.88 -14.94
N GLN A 186 -4.69 16.17 -15.01
CA GLN A 186 -4.77 17.04 -13.82
C GLN A 186 -5.76 16.53 -12.75
N SER A 187 -6.89 15.96 -13.19
CA SER A 187 -7.85 15.38 -12.25
C SER A 187 -7.33 14.10 -11.59
N ILE A 188 -6.57 13.28 -12.34
CA ILE A 188 -5.86 12.11 -11.82
C ILE A 188 -4.85 12.53 -10.78
N ASP A 189 -4.02 13.55 -11.08
CA ASP A 189 -2.97 14.06 -10.21
C ASP A 189 -3.54 14.50 -8.86
N VAL A 190 -4.57 15.34 -8.89
CA VAL A 190 -5.21 15.86 -7.67
C VAL A 190 -5.78 14.73 -6.81
N SER A 191 -6.48 13.80 -7.43
CA SER A 191 -7.13 12.74 -6.69
C SER A 191 -6.14 11.69 -6.18
N LEU A 192 -5.16 11.30 -6.98
CA LEU A 192 -4.10 10.42 -6.53
C LEU A 192 -3.31 11.07 -5.38
N GLY A 193 -2.99 12.36 -5.49
CA GLY A 193 -2.32 13.11 -4.45
C GLY A 193 -3.08 13.16 -3.13
N MET A 194 -4.40 13.45 -3.18
CA MET A 194 -5.25 13.42 -1.99
C MET A 194 -5.27 12.04 -1.32
N ARG A 195 -5.33 10.98 -2.12
CA ARG A 195 -5.38 9.61 -1.63
C ARG A 195 -4.03 9.15 -1.08
N MET A 196 -2.95 9.45 -1.77
CA MET A 196 -1.60 9.10 -1.33
C MET A 196 -1.20 9.86 -0.06
N SER A 197 -1.67 11.09 0.15
CA SER A 197 -1.42 11.83 1.39
C SER A 197 -1.95 11.09 2.62
N CYS A 198 -3.04 10.34 2.50
CA CYS A 198 -3.52 9.48 3.58
C CYS A 198 -2.51 8.38 3.96
N LEU A 199 -1.72 7.88 3.01
CA LEU A 199 -0.68 6.87 3.27
C LEU A 199 0.48 7.44 4.07
N LEU A 200 0.83 8.72 3.88
CA LEU A 200 1.89 9.38 4.66
C LEU A 200 1.52 9.49 6.14
N TYR A 201 0.24 9.73 6.45
CA TYR A 201 -0.23 9.77 7.83
C TYR A 201 -0.30 8.38 8.49
N THR A 202 -0.26 7.30 7.70
CA THR A 202 -0.32 5.92 8.20
C THR A 202 1.03 5.22 8.23
N SER A 203 2.06 5.74 7.56
CA SER A 203 3.42 5.23 7.59
C SER A 203 4.29 6.20 8.39
N PRO A 204 4.67 5.88 9.64
CA PRO A 204 5.69 6.67 10.33
C PRO A 204 7.00 6.58 9.53
N SER A 205 7.66 7.72 9.37
CA SER A 205 8.97 7.81 8.73
C SER A 205 9.95 6.83 9.37
N PRO A 206 10.71 6.04 8.61
CA PRO A 206 11.82 5.29 9.18
C PRO A 206 12.79 6.30 9.81
N ARG A 207 13.04 6.15 11.11
CA ARG A 207 14.14 6.80 11.79
C ARG A 207 15.39 5.94 11.67
#